data_7a685faf5f5f6d1573b6ba199595e2f5
#
_entry.id   7a685faf5f5f6d1573b6ba199595e2f5
#
_cell.length_a   1.000
_cell.length_b   1.000
_cell.length_c   1.000
_cell.angle_alpha   90.00
_cell.angle_beta   90.00
_cell.angle_gamma   90.00
#
_symmetry.space_group_name_H-M   'P 1'
#
loop_
_entity.id
_entity.type
_entity.pdbx_description
1 polymer ?
#
loop_
_entity_poly.entity_id
_entity_poly.type
_entity_poly.pdbx_seq_one_letter_code
_entity_poly.pdbx_strand_id
1 'polypeptide(L)'
;MSISFKKYKERDKIACLSLFDENCPKYFAANEKIDYKSFLDMITDDYLVCDYAGKIAGAFGLFKLNSKECRLHWILLSPKFQNIGIGSSIMLYCIELALAQHTKAIHIATSQVAFKFFEKHEALVTKKTLNGFGPGMDKIDMMISL
;
A
#
# COMPACT_ATOMS: atom_id res chain seq x y z
N MET A 1 -20.19 5.83 -8.98
CA MET A 1 -18.87 6.06 -9.53
C MET A 1 -17.98 4.88 -9.28
N SER A 2 -17.16 4.53 -10.28
CA SER A 2 -16.33 3.34 -10.19
C SER A 2 -14.89 3.67 -9.85
N ILE A 3 -14.25 2.73 -9.18
CA ILE A 3 -12.82 2.75 -8.90
C ILE A 3 -12.10 2.01 -10.03
N SER A 4 -11.06 2.61 -10.59
CA SER A 4 -10.23 1.94 -11.58
C SER A 4 -8.77 2.00 -11.18
N PHE A 5 -8.00 0.98 -11.57
CA PHE A 5 -6.57 0.90 -11.30
C PHE A 5 -5.81 1.09 -12.61
N LYS A 6 -4.80 1.95 -12.57
CA LYS A 6 -3.97 2.26 -13.73
C LYS A 6 -2.50 2.13 -13.35
N LYS A 7 -1.66 1.77 -14.30
CA LYS A 7 -0.22 1.75 -14.06
C LYS A 7 0.27 3.15 -13.74
N TYR A 8 1.13 3.26 -12.72
CA TYR A 8 1.78 4.52 -12.37
C TYR A 8 2.61 5.03 -13.55
N LYS A 9 2.55 6.34 -13.78
CA LYS A 9 3.36 7.04 -14.76
C LYS A 9 4.00 8.26 -14.11
N GLU A 10 5.09 8.76 -14.68
CA GLU A 10 5.82 9.93 -14.17
C GLU A 10 4.88 11.11 -13.88
N ARG A 11 3.88 11.33 -14.72
CA ARG A 11 2.87 12.38 -14.51
C ARG A 11 2.06 12.23 -13.22
N ASP A 12 2.06 11.04 -12.62
CA ASP A 12 1.31 10.76 -11.39
C ASP A 12 2.13 11.03 -10.13
N LYS A 13 3.40 11.39 -10.27
CA LYS A 13 4.32 11.56 -9.15
C LYS A 13 3.85 12.60 -8.15
N ILE A 14 3.42 13.77 -8.63
CA ILE A 14 2.95 14.84 -7.76
C ILE A 14 1.73 14.39 -6.96
N ALA A 15 0.79 13.72 -7.61
CA ALA A 15 -0.41 13.21 -6.93
C ALA A 15 -0.05 12.16 -5.88
N CYS A 16 0.90 11.26 -6.16
CA CYS A 16 1.36 10.26 -5.19
C CYS A 16 2.06 10.91 -4.00
N LEU A 17 2.90 11.92 -4.22
CA LEU A 17 3.54 12.65 -3.13
C LEU A 17 2.50 13.40 -2.28
N SER A 18 1.45 13.92 -2.91
CA SER A 18 0.33 14.52 -2.18
C SER A 18 -0.40 13.50 -1.32
N LEU A 19 -0.59 12.27 -1.81
CA LEU A 19 -1.15 11.18 -1.00
C LEU A 19 -0.29 10.92 0.23
N PHE A 20 1.03 10.91 0.08
CA PHE A 20 1.91 10.76 1.22
C PHE A 20 1.69 11.87 2.25
N ASP A 21 1.68 13.12 1.80
CA ASP A 21 1.50 14.27 2.69
C ASP A 21 0.15 14.21 3.42
N GLU A 22 -0.91 13.76 2.77
CA GLU A 22 -2.22 13.59 3.40
C GLU A 22 -2.21 12.50 4.49
N ASN A 23 -1.28 11.56 4.42
CA ASN A 23 -1.16 10.44 5.36
C ASN A 23 -0.06 10.64 6.41
N CYS A 24 0.63 11.76 6.37
CA CYS A 24 1.71 12.05 7.30
C CYS A 24 1.27 13.20 8.23
N PRO A 25 1.52 13.12 9.54
CA PRO A 25 2.29 12.10 10.26
C PRO A 25 1.46 10.91 10.79
N LYS A 26 0.17 10.86 10.50
CA LYS A 26 -0.73 9.87 11.14
C LYS A 26 -0.37 8.42 10.77
N TYR A 27 -0.18 8.15 9.48
CA TYR A 27 0.05 6.78 8.99
C TYR A 27 1.49 6.54 8.54
N PHE A 28 2.23 7.60 8.24
CA PHE A 28 3.63 7.53 7.83
C PHE A 28 4.46 8.53 8.62
N ALA A 29 5.68 8.14 8.97
CA ALA A 29 6.64 9.05 9.59
C ALA A 29 7.19 10.03 8.54
N ALA A 30 7.46 11.27 8.95
CA ALA A 30 7.94 12.30 8.03
C ALA A 30 9.22 11.90 7.29
N ASN A 31 10.11 11.13 7.95
CA ASN A 31 11.36 10.66 7.35
C ASN A 31 11.14 9.67 6.21
N GLU A 32 9.96 9.06 6.08
CA GLU A 32 9.68 8.11 5.01
C GLU A 32 9.42 8.78 3.66
N LYS A 33 9.21 10.10 3.65
CA LYS A 33 8.91 10.80 2.38
C LYS A 33 10.05 10.70 1.37
N ILE A 34 11.29 10.80 1.83
CA ILE A 34 12.47 10.66 0.98
C ILE A 34 12.51 9.27 0.36
N ASP A 35 12.21 8.25 1.17
CA ASP A 35 12.18 6.87 0.69
C ASP A 35 11.08 6.65 -0.35
N TYR A 36 9.91 7.21 -0.12
CA TYR A 36 8.80 7.11 -1.07
C TYR A 36 9.13 7.81 -2.40
N LYS A 37 9.70 9.00 -2.33
CA LYS A 37 10.12 9.74 -3.52
C LYS A 37 11.16 8.95 -4.32
N SER A 38 12.16 8.38 -3.64
CA SER A 38 13.17 7.54 -4.29
C SER A 38 12.54 6.30 -4.92
N PHE A 39 11.58 5.68 -4.23
CA PHE A 39 10.84 4.55 -4.77
C PHE A 39 10.13 4.95 -6.07
N LEU A 40 9.40 6.08 -6.08
CA LEU A 40 8.68 6.53 -7.27
C LEU A 40 9.60 6.80 -8.45
N ASP A 41 10.84 7.23 -8.20
CA ASP A 41 11.81 7.48 -9.26
C ASP A 41 12.40 6.21 -9.88
N MET A 42 12.25 5.06 -9.20
CA MET A 42 12.90 3.81 -9.58
C MET A 42 11.93 2.70 -10.02
N ILE A 43 10.62 2.92 -9.85
CA ILE A 43 9.64 1.88 -10.18
C ILE A 43 9.44 1.73 -11.67
N THR A 44 9.06 0.51 -12.05
CA THR A 44 8.69 0.18 -13.42
C THR A 44 7.17 -0.01 -13.52
N ASP A 45 6.70 -1.24 -13.70
CA ASP A 45 5.30 -1.50 -14.05
C ASP A 45 4.42 -2.00 -12.90
N ASP A 46 4.99 -2.25 -11.74
CA ASP A 46 4.27 -2.94 -10.66
C ASP A 46 3.55 -2.02 -9.68
N TYR A 47 3.63 -0.71 -9.88
CA TYR A 47 2.92 0.25 -9.03
C TYR A 47 1.69 0.78 -9.76
N LEU A 48 0.56 0.80 -9.04
CA LEU A 48 -0.72 1.21 -9.58
C LEU A 48 -1.26 2.44 -8.84
N VAL A 49 -1.98 3.28 -9.57
CA VAL A 49 -2.74 4.36 -8.97
C VAL A 49 -4.23 4.04 -9.07
N CYS A 50 -4.97 4.44 -8.04
CA CYS A 50 -6.41 4.28 -7.93
C CYS A 50 -7.09 5.54 -8.42
N ASP A 51 -7.81 5.45 -9.52
CA ASP A 51 -8.59 6.57 -10.04
C ASP A 51 -10.03 6.46 -9.56
N TYR A 52 -10.54 7.54 -8.98
CA TYR A 52 -11.93 7.67 -8.58
C TYR A 52 -12.42 9.04 -9.01
N ALA A 53 -13.41 9.06 -9.89
CA ALA A 53 -14.00 10.31 -10.40
C ALA A 53 -12.95 11.26 -11.00
N GLY A 54 -11.97 10.71 -11.71
CA GLY A 54 -10.92 11.49 -12.36
C GLY A 54 -9.80 11.97 -11.43
N LYS A 55 -9.80 11.54 -10.17
CA LYS A 55 -8.78 11.92 -9.18
C LYS A 55 -8.03 10.69 -8.69
N ILE A 56 -6.76 10.85 -8.37
CA ILE A 56 -5.98 9.78 -7.77
C ILE A 56 -6.32 9.73 -6.27
N ALA A 57 -7.05 8.68 -5.88
CA ALA A 57 -7.53 8.49 -4.53
C ALA A 57 -6.68 7.51 -3.73
N GLY A 58 -5.73 6.85 -4.37
CA GLY A 58 -4.84 5.90 -3.70
C GLY A 58 -3.76 5.42 -4.65
N ALA A 59 -2.80 4.69 -4.08
CA ALA A 59 -1.71 4.07 -4.83
C ALA A 59 -1.23 2.84 -4.06
N PHE A 60 -0.76 1.83 -4.79
CA PHE A 60 -0.25 0.60 -4.19
C PHE A 60 0.54 -0.21 -5.21
N GLY A 61 1.35 -1.12 -4.73
CA GLY A 61 2.04 -2.06 -5.61
C GLY A 61 2.14 -3.44 -5.00
N LEU A 62 2.00 -4.47 -5.83
CA LEU A 62 2.18 -5.85 -5.45
C LEU A 62 3.38 -6.39 -6.21
N PHE A 63 4.48 -6.67 -5.49
CA PHE A 63 5.76 -7.05 -6.08
C PHE A 63 6.11 -8.49 -5.76
N LYS A 64 6.59 -9.23 -6.75
CA LYS A 64 7.09 -10.59 -6.53
C LYS A 64 8.41 -10.56 -5.76
N LEU A 65 8.47 -11.34 -4.67
CA LEU A 65 9.70 -11.58 -3.92
C LEU A 65 10.40 -12.84 -4.45
N ASN A 66 9.61 -13.84 -4.83
CA ASN A 66 10.06 -15.10 -5.40
C ASN A 66 8.84 -15.78 -6.06
N SER A 67 8.98 -17.03 -6.50
CA SER A 67 7.90 -17.75 -7.20
C SER A 67 6.64 -17.99 -6.35
N LYS A 68 6.74 -17.90 -5.02
CA LYS A 68 5.63 -18.25 -4.11
C LYS A 68 5.20 -17.08 -3.21
N GLU A 69 5.96 -15.99 -3.16
CA GLU A 69 5.69 -14.91 -2.25
C GLU A 69 5.73 -13.56 -2.94
N CYS A 70 4.88 -12.66 -2.50
CA CYS A 70 4.87 -11.29 -2.98
C CYS A 70 4.75 -10.33 -1.80
N ARG A 71 4.93 -9.05 -2.06
CA ARG A 71 4.85 -7.99 -1.06
C ARG A 71 3.94 -6.88 -1.55
N LEU A 72 3.04 -6.46 -0.68
CA LEU A 72 2.24 -5.25 -0.91
C LEU A 72 3.05 -4.06 -0.40
N HIS A 73 3.42 -3.16 -1.32
CA HIS A 73 4.30 -2.02 -1.05
C HIS A 73 3.56 -0.70 -1.16
N TRP A 74 3.92 0.23 -0.29
CA TRP A 74 3.54 1.63 -0.39
C TRP A 74 2.05 1.83 -0.72
N ILE A 75 1.20 1.20 0.08
CA ILE A 75 -0.23 1.41 -0.04
C ILE A 75 -0.61 2.72 0.66
N LEU A 76 -1.11 3.66 -0.11
CA LEU A 76 -1.56 4.96 0.38
C LEU A 76 -2.98 5.23 -0.09
N LEU A 77 -3.81 5.71 0.82
CA LEU A 77 -5.22 6.02 0.54
C LEU A 77 -5.48 7.46 0.95
N SER A 78 -6.15 8.22 0.09
CA SER A 78 -6.53 9.58 0.43
C SER A 78 -7.62 9.59 1.50
N PRO A 79 -7.42 10.27 2.63
CA PRO A 79 -8.47 10.41 3.64
C PRO A 79 -9.71 11.14 3.12
N LYS A 80 -9.61 11.87 2.02
CA LYS A 80 -10.74 12.56 1.39
C LYS A 80 -11.76 11.62 0.76
N PHE A 81 -11.37 10.36 0.52
CA PHE A 81 -12.22 9.36 -0.13
C PHE A 81 -12.51 8.18 0.81
N GLN A 82 -12.70 8.46 2.09
CA GLN A 82 -13.03 7.45 3.08
C GLN A 82 -14.45 6.91 2.88
N ASN A 83 -14.67 5.67 3.36
CA ASN A 83 -15.98 5.01 3.39
C ASN A 83 -16.59 4.71 2.03
N ILE A 84 -15.79 4.70 0.96
CA ILE A 84 -16.25 4.31 -0.38
C ILE A 84 -15.64 2.99 -0.85
N GLY A 85 -14.90 2.30 0.02
CA GLY A 85 -14.41 0.96 -0.24
C GLY A 85 -13.15 0.86 -1.08
N ILE A 86 -12.36 1.92 -1.23
CA ILE A 86 -11.13 1.88 -2.04
C ILE A 86 -10.14 0.88 -1.45
N GLY A 87 -9.90 0.93 -0.14
CA GLY A 87 -8.97 0.00 0.51
C GLY A 87 -9.37 -1.45 0.32
N SER A 88 -10.65 -1.76 0.49
CA SER A 88 -11.15 -3.12 0.30
C SER A 88 -11.04 -3.55 -1.16
N SER A 89 -11.27 -2.64 -2.11
CA SER A 89 -11.08 -2.93 -3.54
C SER A 89 -9.62 -3.24 -3.87
N ILE A 90 -8.68 -2.52 -3.27
CA ILE A 90 -7.25 -2.78 -3.44
C ILE A 90 -6.91 -4.17 -2.89
N MET A 91 -7.38 -4.50 -1.71
CA MET A 91 -7.09 -5.80 -1.09
C MET A 91 -7.67 -6.94 -1.91
N LEU A 92 -8.90 -6.80 -2.40
CA LEU A 92 -9.50 -7.81 -3.26
C LEU A 92 -8.69 -8.00 -4.55
N TYR A 93 -8.29 -6.91 -5.20
CA TYR A 93 -7.45 -6.96 -6.39
C TYR A 93 -6.14 -7.70 -6.13
N CYS A 94 -5.46 -7.35 -5.03
CA CYS A 94 -4.16 -7.97 -4.68
C CYS A 94 -4.31 -9.47 -4.41
N ILE A 95 -5.34 -9.87 -3.68
CA ILE A 95 -5.57 -11.28 -3.37
C ILE A 95 -5.91 -12.06 -4.63
N GLU A 96 -6.78 -11.53 -5.49
CA GLU A 96 -7.13 -12.19 -6.74
C GLU A 96 -5.93 -12.31 -7.67
N LEU A 97 -5.11 -11.26 -7.79
CA LEU A 97 -3.91 -11.29 -8.62
C LEU A 97 -2.90 -12.32 -8.08
N ALA A 98 -2.68 -12.33 -6.77
CA ALA A 98 -1.77 -13.27 -6.14
C ALA A 98 -2.22 -14.72 -6.35
N LEU A 99 -3.51 -14.99 -6.20
CA LEU A 99 -4.07 -16.33 -6.47
C LEU A 99 -3.89 -16.73 -7.93
N ALA A 100 -4.14 -15.82 -8.87
CA ALA A 100 -3.96 -16.08 -10.31
C ALA A 100 -2.51 -16.38 -10.66
N GLN A 101 -1.56 -15.85 -9.92
CA GLN A 101 -0.13 -16.07 -10.11
C GLN A 101 0.40 -17.26 -9.28
N HIS A 102 -0.47 -18.02 -8.64
CA HIS A 102 -0.12 -19.16 -7.78
C HIS A 102 0.79 -18.77 -6.60
N THR A 103 0.66 -17.53 -6.14
CA THR A 103 1.37 -17.02 -4.96
C THR A 103 0.77 -17.65 -3.69
N LYS A 104 1.61 -17.96 -2.73
CA LYS A 104 1.21 -18.62 -1.47
C LYS A 104 1.11 -17.65 -0.30
N ALA A 105 1.78 -16.50 -0.37
CA ALA A 105 1.78 -15.54 0.72
C ALA A 105 1.94 -14.10 0.21
N ILE A 106 1.23 -13.18 0.83
CA ILE A 106 1.41 -11.74 0.62
C ILE A 106 1.98 -11.16 1.91
N HIS A 107 3.15 -10.53 1.82
CA HIS A 107 3.79 -9.85 2.95
C HIS A 107 3.40 -8.38 2.95
N ILE A 108 3.16 -7.84 4.14
CA ILE A 108 2.75 -6.45 4.34
C ILE A 108 3.56 -5.89 5.51
N ALA A 109 4.04 -4.66 5.37
CA ALA A 109 4.59 -3.91 6.49
C ALA A 109 3.74 -2.66 6.68
N THR A 110 3.20 -2.49 7.87
CA THR A 110 2.31 -1.39 8.21
C THR A 110 2.62 -0.85 9.61
N SER A 111 1.83 0.11 10.08
CA SER A 111 2.04 0.72 11.39
C SER A 111 1.01 0.27 12.41
N GLN A 112 1.25 0.62 13.69
CA GLN A 112 0.30 0.38 14.76
C GLN A 112 -1.03 1.12 14.53
N VAL A 113 -1.04 2.12 13.66
CA VAL A 113 -2.25 2.89 13.36
C VAL A 113 -3.13 2.19 12.34
N ALA A 114 -2.53 1.45 11.40
CA ALA A 114 -3.24 0.90 10.24
C ALA A 114 -3.34 -0.63 10.22
N PHE A 115 -2.67 -1.36 11.11
CA PHE A 115 -2.60 -2.83 11.00
C PHE A 115 -3.96 -3.53 11.12
N LYS A 116 -4.90 -2.94 11.84
CA LYS A 116 -6.25 -3.53 12.01
C LYS A 116 -7.02 -3.60 10.69
N PHE A 117 -6.77 -2.67 9.78
CA PHE A 117 -7.36 -2.72 8.45
C PHE A 117 -6.95 -4.01 7.73
N PHE A 118 -5.66 -4.35 7.81
CA PHE A 118 -5.15 -5.57 7.16
C PHE A 118 -5.61 -6.82 7.87
N GLU A 119 -5.80 -6.78 9.19
CA GLU A 119 -6.36 -7.92 9.92
C GLU A 119 -7.77 -8.28 9.43
N LYS A 120 -8.57 -7.29 9.03
CA LYS A 120 -9.89 -7.54 8.44
C LYS A 120 -9.82 -8.31 7.12
N HIS A 121 -8.68 -8.30 6.48
CA HIS A 121 -8.43 -8.97 5.20
C HIS A 121 -7.55 -10.22 5.37
N GLU A 122 -7.62 -10.85 6.53
CA GLU A 122 -6.96 -12.13 6.83
C GLU A 122 -5.44 -12.04 7.01
N ALA A 123 -4.89 -10.85 7.21
CA ALA A 123 -3.48 -10.71 7.52
C ALA A 123 -3.22 -10.95 9.01
N LEU A 124 -2.17 -11.69 9.31
CA LEU A 124 -1.73 -11.98 10.67
C LEU A 124 -0.40 -11.28 10.95
N VAL A 125 -0.26 -10.73 12.16
CA VAL A 125 0.98 -10.10 12.60
C VAL A 125 2.06 -11.17 12.78
N THR A 126 3.22 -10.96 12.15
CA THR A 126 4.37 -11.86 12.26
C THR A 126 5.51 -11.26 13.10
N LYS A 127 5.64 -9.93 13.12
CA LYS A 127 6.67 -9.24 13.88
C LYS A 127 6.28 -7.80 14.15
N LYS A 128 6.73 -7.28 15.29
CA LYS A 128 6.57 -5.87 15.65
C LYS A 128 7.92 -5.27 15.99
N THR A 129 8.25 -4.12 15.37
CA THR A 129 9.49 -3.40 15.64
C THR A 129 9.14 -1.99 16.11
N LEU A 130 9.44 -1.68 17.37
CA LEU A 130 9.19 -0.35 17.92
C LEU A 130 9.98 0.70 17.14
N ASN A 131 9.30 1.78 16.76
CA ASN A 131 9.90 2.87 15.98
C ASN A 131 10.56 2.40 14.69
N GLY A 132 10.11 1.26 14.11
CA GLY A 132 10.72 0.67 12.94
C GLY A 132 10.66 1.54 11.68
N PHE A 133 9.67 2.43 11.58
CA PHE A 133 9.56 3.40 10.48
C PHE A 133 10.10 4.79 10.85
N GLY A 134 10.28 5.05 12.14
CA GLY A 134 10.72 6.34 12.64
C GLY A 134 10.15 6.58 14.04
N PRO A 135 10.57 7.65 14.73
CA PRO A 135 10.08 7.94 16.08
C PRO A 135 8.56 7.97 16.15
N GLY A 136 8.00 7.17 17.05
CA GLY A 136 6.55 7.09 17.24
C GLY A 136 5.80 6.27 16.19
N MET A 137 6.49 5.68 15.21
CA MET A 137 5.86 4.88 14.17
C MET A 137 6.45 3.47 14.15
N ASP A 138 5.70 2.52 14.72
CA ASP A 138 6.15 1.13 14.80
C ASP A 138 5.99 0.43 13.45
N LYS A 139 6.86 -0.53 13.19
CA LYS A 139 6.74 -1.39 12.01
C LYS A 139 6.06 -2.69 12.42
N ILE A 140 4.90 -2.94 11.85
CA ILE A 140 4.13 -4.17 12.05
C ILE A 140 4.23 -4.99 10.77
N ASP A 141 4.98 -6.09 10.84
CA ASP A 141 5.05 -7.03 9.71
C ASP A 141 3.89 -7.99 9.77
N MET A 142 3.24 -8.20 8.65
CA MET A 142 2.05 -9.05 8.54
C MET A 142 2.14 -9.96 7.32
N MET A 143 1.33 -11.01 7.30
CA MET A 143 1.29 -11.95 6.18
C MET A 143 -0.14 -12.45 5.97
N ILE A 144 -0.54 -12.52 4.71
CA ILE A 144 -1.75 -13.21 4.27
C ILE A 144 -1.31 -14.53 3.66
N SER A 145 -1.82 -15.64 4.19
CA SER A 145 -1.61 -16.99 3.61
C SER A 145 -2.73 -17.29 2.62
N LEU A 146 -2.35 -17.73 1.44
CA LEU A 146 -3.29 -18.01 0.34
C LEU A 146 -3.47 -19.49 0.09
#